data_ddff32ed5c3ec4a97f153732b1ddb841
#
_entry.id   ddff32ed5c3ec4a97f153732b1ddb841
#
_cell.length_a   1.000
_cell.length_b   1.000
_cell.length_c   1.000
_cell.angle_alpha   90.00
_cell.angle_beta   90.00
_cell.angle_gamma   90.00
#
_symmetry.space_group_name_H-M   'P 1'
#
loop_
_entity.id
_entity.type
_entity.pdbx_description
1 polymer ?
#
loop_
_entity_poly.entity_id
_entity_poly.type
_entity_poly.pdbx_seq_one_letter_code
_entity_poly.pdbx_strand_id
1 'polypeptide(L)'
;MGARGPAPKRSTERHGHRAKDDVPEQVEQAGEVEIPEPEGTWHPTAAAWYASLEWSAQSRFYEPSDWQNAHYCAGLMSLTLTEEKVNAQLVSQVRGLMTDLLVTEGARRRVGLEVVRKPAEAQQQSAGNVTKMADRRKRVADAS
;
A
#
# COMPACT_ATOMS: atom_id res chain seq x y z
N MET A 1 22.45 0.24 -15.16
CA MET A 1 21.40 0.20 -16.21
C MET A 1 20.13 -0.28 -15.56
N GLY A 2 19.15 0.62 -15.37
CA GLY A 2 17.86 0.23 -14.78
C GLY A 2 17.10 -0.69 -15.73
N ALA A 3 16.53 -1.76 -15.21
CA ALA A 3 15.69 -2.67 -15.97
C ALA A 3 14.47 -1.88 -16.51
N ARG A 4 14.44 -1.63 -17.82
CA ARG A 4 13.31 -1.00 -18.50
C ARG A 4 12.26 -2.07 -18.79
N GLY A 5 11.22 -2.13 -17.97
CA GLY A 5 10.10 -3.06 -18.18
C GLY A 5 9.22 -3.14 -16.95
N PRO A 6 8.01 -3.72 -17.07
CA PRO A 6 7.17 -4.00 -15.91
C PRO A 6 7.86 -5.05 -15.03
N ALA A 7 7.69 -4.93 -13.70
CA ALA A 7 8.15 -5.95 -12.77
C ALA A 7 7.56 -7.33 -13.14
N PRO A 8 8.34 -8.42 -13.03
CA PRO A 8 7.84 -9.76 -13.35
C PRO A 8 6.68 -10.13 -12.45
N LYS A 9 5.70 -10.86 -13.00
CA LYS A 9 4.57 -11.39 -12.24
C LYS A 9 5.06 -12.36 -11.14
N ARG A 10 4.34 -12.42 -10.02
CA ARG A 10 4.59 -13.42 -8.97
C ARG A 10 4.41 -14.85 -9.50
N SER A 11 5.08 -15.81 -8.91
CA SER A 11 5.07 -17.23 -9.35
C SER A 11 3.66 -17.81 -9.49
N THR A 12 2.74 -17.44 -8.60
CA THR A 12 1.33 -17.88 -8.59
C THR A 12 0.47 -17.29 -9.70
N GLU A 13 0.93 -16.22 -10.36
CA GLU A 13 0.18 -15.48 -11.38
C GLU A 13 0.66 -15.77 -12.81
N ARG A 14 1.63 -16.68 -12.95
CA ARG A 14 2.22 -17.02 -14.25
C ARG A 14 1.47 -18.20 -14.87
N HIS A 15 0.68 -17.93 -15.90
CA HIS A 15 0.08 -18.96 -16.76
C HIS A 15 0.89 -19.06 -18.06
N GLY A 16 1.58 -20.19 -18.31
CA GLY A 16 2.30 -20.45 -19.54
C GLY A 16 3.36 -21.55 -19.39
N HIS A 17 3.72 -22.19 -20.52
CA HIS A 17 4.77 -23.22 -20.60
C HIS A 17 6.17 -22.60 -20.41
N ARG A 18 6.59 -22.33 -19.18
CA ARG A 18 7.99 -22.05 -18.84
C ARG A 18 8.59 -23.25 -18.12
N ALA A 19 9.87 -23.50 -18.40
CA ALA A 19 10.64 -24.54 -17.75
C ALA A 19 10.54 -24.39 -16.22
N LYS A 20 10.52 -25.53 -15.53
CA LYS A 20 10.40 -25.64 -14.05
C LYS A 20 11.48 -24.86 -13.29
N ASP A 21 12.58 -24.52 -13.95
CA ASP A 21 13.75 -23.85 -13.38
C ASP A 21 13.63 -22.31 -13.24
N ASP A 22 12.51 -21.73 -13.71
CA ASP A 22 12.29 -20.28 -13.75
C ASP A 22 11.28 -19.80 -12.69
N VAL A 23 11.00 -20.63 -11.68
CA VAL A 23 10.13 -20.27 -10.56
C VAL A 23 10.96 -19.51 -9.53
N PRO A 24 10.61 -18.24 -9.20
CA PRO A 24 11.32 -17.51 -8.16
C PRO A 24 11.28 -18.28 -6.84
N GLU A 25 12.42 -18.37 -6.18
CA GLU A 25 12.50 -18.90 -4.83
C GLU A 25 11.54 -18.14 -3.91
N GLN A 26 10.68 -18.86 -3.20
CA GLN A 26 9.80 -18.29 -2.20
C GLN A 26 10.51 -18.37 -0.85
N VAL A 27 10.85 -17.20 -0.32
CA VAL A 27 11.41 -17.07 1.03
C VAL A 27 10.27 -16.67 1.96
N GLU A 28 10.03 -17.50 2.97
CA GLU A 28 9.09 -17.18 4.04
C GLU A 28 9.81 -16.38 5.12
N GLN A 29 9.31 -15.19 5.42
CA GLN A 29 9.77 -14.42 6.56
C GLN A 29 8.83 -14.69 7.74
N ALA A 30 9.38 -15.12 8.85
CA ALA A 30 8.68 -15.25 10.10
C ALA A 30 8.89 -14.01 10.96
N GLY A 31 7.80 -13.35 11.39
CA GLY A 31 7.82 -12.24 12.32
C GLY A 31 6.98 -11.05 11.89
N GLU A 32 6.72 -10.19 12.85
CA GLU A 32 6.03 -8.92 12.65
C GLU A 32 7.01 -7.89 12.10
N VAL A 33 6.60 -7.14 11.08
CA VAL A 33 7.45 -6.11 10.47
C VAL A 33 7.38 -4.85 11.32
N GLU A 34 8.52 -4.49 11.92
CA GLU A 34 8.65 -3.24 12.68
C GLU A 34 8.70 -2.04 11.72
N ILE A 35 7.80 -1.08 11.94
CA ILE A 35 7.73 0.15 11.14
C ILE A 35 8.55 1.23 11.85
N PRO A 36 9.60 1.81 11.22
CA PRO A 36 10.37 2.89 11.82
C PRO A 36 9.51 4.10 12.15
N GLU A 37 9.72 4.69 13.31
CA GLU A 37 9.02 5.93 13.67
C GLU A 37 9.44 7.12 12.80
N PRO A 38 8.52 8.03 12.45
CA PRO A 38 8.86 9.24 11.69
C PRO A 38 9.74 10.16 12.54
N GLU A 39 10.71 10.82 11.92
CA GLU A 39 11.54 11.80 12.61
C GLU A 39 10.76 13.09 12.90
N GLY A 40 10.83 13.59 14.14
CA GLY A 40 10.13 14.80 14.57
C GLY A 40 10.60 16.09 13.87
N THR A 41 11.71 16.03 13.16
CA THR A 41 12.29 17.15 12.40
C THR A 41 11.76 17.22 10.96
N TRP A 42 11.01 16.24 10.51
CA TRP A 42 10.48 16.23 9.13
C TRP A 42 9.44 17.33 8.89
N HIS A 43 9.42 17.80 7.65
CA HIS A 43 8.34 18.68 7.20
C HIS A 43 6.99 17.96 7.38
N PRO A 44 5.92 18.64 7.85
CA PRO A 44 4.63 18.02 8.14
C PRO A 44 4.04 17.21 6.97
N THR A 45 4.24 17.66 5.74
CA THR A 45 3.78 16.96 4.55
C THR A 45 4.49 15.61 4.36
N ALA A 46 5.80 15.56 4.62
CA ALA A 46 6.58 14.33 4.50
C ALA A 46 6.18 13.32 5.60
N ALA A 47 6.00 13.79 6.83
CA ALA A 47 5.53 12.96 7.95
C ALA A 47 4.12 12.41 7.67
N ALA A 48 3.19 13.24 7.19
CA ALA A 48 1.85 12.82 6.84
C ALA A 48 1.85 11.81 5.69
N TRP A 49 2.70 12.00 4.67
CA TRP A 49 2.86 11.04 3.59
C TRP A 49 3.36 9.68 4.12
N TYR A 50 4.40 9.68 4.95
CA TYR A 50 4.95 8.46 5.53
C TYR A 50 3.91 7.70 6.37
N ALA A 51 3.22 8.38 7.27
CA ALA A 51 2.14 7.80 8.06
C ALA A 51 1.02 7.20 7.20
N SER A 52 0.73 7.79 6.02
CA SER A 52 -0.31 7.27 5.12
C SER A 52 0.03 5.90 4.53
N LEU A 53 1.30 5.48 4.55
CA LEU A 53 1.71 4.17 4.04
C LEU A 53 1.16 3.02 4.88
N GLU A 54 1.03 3.18 6.20
CA GLU A 54 0.46 2.16 7.09
C GLU A 54 -0.95 1.74 6.67
N TRP A 55 -1.73 2.69 6.15
CA TRP A 55 -3.13 2.47 5.74
C TRP A 55 -3.28 2.20 4.24
N SER A 56 -2.16 2.11 3.54
CA SER A 56 -2.14 1.87 2.10
C SER A 56 -2.12 0.39 1.79
N ALA A 57 -2.95 -0.05 0.84
CA ALA A 57 -3.10 -1.48 0.55
C ALA A 57 -1.82 -2.16 0.06
N GLN A 58 -0.89 -1.42 -0.56
CA GLN A 58 0.38 -1.98 -1.03
C GLN A 58 1.37 -2.25 0.09
N SER A 59 1.29 -1.54 1.23
CA SER A 59 2.24 -1.71 2.35
C SER A 59 2.19 -3.09 2.99
N ARG A 60 1.10 -3.84 2.79
CA ARG A 60 1.01 -5.24 3.22
C ARG A 60 2.06 -6.16 2.59
N PHE A 61 2.74 -5.71 1.55
CA PHE A 61 3.82 -6.43 0.87
C PHE A 61 5.20 -5.90 1.26
N TYR A 62 5.26 -4.90 2.13
CA TYR A 62 6.51 -4.29 2.53
C TYR A 62 7.24 -5.18 3.52
N GLU A 63 8.50 -5.43 3.21
CA GLU A 63 9.47 -6.03 4.09
C GLU A 63 10.17 -4.93 4.93
N PRO A 64 10.93 -5.27 5.98
CA PRO A 64 11.65 -4.28 6.79
C PRO A 64 12.52 -3.32 5.96
N SER A 65 13.14 -3.81 4.88
CA SER A 65 13.94 -2.98 3.97
C SER A 65 13.11 -1.99 3.19
N ASP A 66 11.86 -2.33 2.83
CA ASP A 66 10.95 -1.42 2.14
C ASP A 66 10.52 -0.28 3.06
N TRP A 67 10.28 -0.58 4.34
CA TRP A 67 9.98 0.44 5.34
C TRP A 67 11.17 1.37 5.59
N GLN A 68 12.42 0.86 5.63
CA GLN A 68 13.60 1.70 5.69
C GLN A 68 13.74 2.59 4.45
N ASN A 69 13.45 2.06 3.27
CA ASN A 69 13.46 2.83 2.03
C ASN A 69 12.36 3.91 2.03
N ALA A 70 11.17 3.61 2.57
CA ALA A 70 10.09 4.56 2.74
C ALA A 70 10.47 5.70 3.71
N HIS A 71 11.12 5.34 4.83
CA HIS A 71 11.62 6.31 5.80
C HIS A 71 12.67 7.24 5.17
N TYR A 72 13.64 6.69 4.45
CA TYR A 72 14.62 7.47 3.70
C TYR A 72 13.98 8.39 2.66
N CYS A 73 12.99 7.89 1.92
CA CYS A 73 12.22 8.68 0.94
C CYS A 73 11.51 9.87 1.62
N ALA A 74 10.92 9.67 2.81
CA ALA A 74 10.27 10.74 3.58
C ALA A 74 11.28 11.81 4.03
N GLY A 75 12.48 11.41 4.47
CA GLY A 75 13.57 12.33 4.80
C GLY A 75 13.98 13.18 3.60
N LEU A 76 14.20 12.56 2.44
CA LEU A 76 14.51 13.30 1.20
C LEU A 76 13.36 14.22 0.77
N MET A 77 12.10 13.78 0.91
CA MET A 77 10.94 14.62 0.65
C MET A 77 10.93 15.84 1.58
N SER A 78 11.21 15.66 2.86
CA SER A 78 11.31 16.74 3.83
C SER A 78 12.35 17.76 3.40
N LEU A 79 13.53 17.35 2.98
CA LEU A 79 14.56 18.24 2.45
C LEU A 79 14.07 19.05 1.24
N THR A 80 13.37 18.42 0.28
CA THR A 80 12.85 19.13 -0.88
C THR A 80 11.80 20.20 -0.56
N LEU A 81 11.14 20.07 0.59
CA LEU A 81 10.09 21.00 1.04
C LEU A 81 10.61 22.11 1.96
N THR A 82 11.80 21.95 2.53
CA THR A 82 12.41 22.92 3.45
C THR A 82 13.47 23.80 2.79
N GLU A 83 14.09 23.33 1.70
CA GLU A 83 15.10 24.10 0.99
C GLU A 83 14.47 25.26 0.19
N GLU A 84 15.10 26.45 0.24
CA GLU A 84 14.65 27.62 -0.55
C GLU A 84 14.73 27.39 -2.07
N LYS A 85 15.69 26.57 -2.51
CA LYS A 85 15.89 26.24 -3.93
C LYS A 85 15.52 24.80 -4.18
N VAL A 86 14.52 24.61 -5.04
CA VAL A 86 14.10 23.29 -5.46
C VAL A 86 15.22 22.58 -6.24
N ASN A 87 15.73 21.49 -5.71
CA ASN A 87 16.65 20.60 -6.40
C ASN A 87 15.86 19.62 -7.26
N ALA A 88 15.80 19.88 -8.58
CA ALA A 88 15.03 19.06 -9.51
C ALA A 88 15.53 17.60 -9.58
N GLN A 89 16.83 17.37 -9.39
CA GLN A 89 17.38 16.01 -9.36
C GLN A 89 16.90 15.26 -8.12
N LEU A 90 16.91 15.90 -6.94
CA LEU A 90 16.42 15.30 -5.69
C LEU A 90 14.92 14.99 -5.78
N VAL A 91 14.12 15.91 -6.32
CA VAL A 91 12.69 15.66 -6.57
C VAL A 91 12.48 14.47 -7.50
N SER A 92 13.30 14.33 -8.53
CA SER A 92 13.23 13.18 -9.45
C SER A 92 13.57 11.85 -8.76
N GLN A 93 14.56 11.86 -7.85
CA GLN A 93 14.91 10.68 -7.05
C GLN A 93 13.78 10.29 -6.09
N VAL A 94 13.20 11.25 -5.36
CA VAL A 94 12.02 11.01 -4.49
C VAL A 94 10.88 10.38 -5.29
N ARG A 95 10.58 10.90 -6.48
CA ARG A 95 9.54 10.30 -7.35
C ARG A 95 9.89 8.89 -7.81
N GLY A 96 11.16 8.60 -8.05
CA GLY A 96 11.65 7.25 -8.36
C GLY A 96 11.37 6.29 -7.21
N LEU A 97 11.80 6.64 -6.00
CA LEU A 97 11.57 5.85 -4.78
C LEU A 97 10.08 5.62 -4.51
N MET A 98 9.24 6.65 -4.70
CA MET A 98 7.79 6.50 -4.59
C MET A 98 7.21 5.51 -5.61
N THR A 99 7.79 5.44 -6.81
CA THR A 99 7.37 4.48 -7.83
C THR A 99 7.75 3.06 -7.44
N ASP A 100 8.96 2.86 -6.92
CA ASP A 100 9.46 1.57 -6.46
C ASP A 100 8.64 1.04 -5.27
N LEU A 101 8.22 1.93 -4.37
CA LEU A 101 7.30 1.64 -3.26
C LEU A 101 5.82 1.47 -3.69
N LEU A 102 5.51 1.48 -4.98
CA LEU A 102 4.16 1.34 -5.52
C LEU A 102 3.13 2.35 -4.95
N VAL A 103 3.58 3.55 -4.60
CA VAL A 103 2.74 4.57 -3.94
C VAL A 103 1.68 5.15 -4.87
N THR A 104 1.96 5.20 -6.18
CA THR A 104 1.04 5.73 -7.17
C THR A 104 0.18 4.64 -7.82
N GLU A 105 -1.06 5.00 -8.21
CA GLU A 105 -1.94 4.07 -8.93
C GLU A 105 -1.29 3.55 -10.21
N GLY A 106 -0.61 4.42 -10.96
CA GLY A 106 0.10 4.02 -12.18
C GLY A 106 1.20 3.00 -11.94
N ALA A 107 1.95 3.12 -10.83
CA ALA A 107 2.96 2.14 -10.44
C ALA A 107 2.30 0.80 -10.09
N ARG A 108 1.24 0.81 -9.30
CA ARG A 108 0.48 -0.39 -8.93
C ARG A 108 -0.09 -1.12 -10.16
N ARG A 109 -0.71 -0.39 -11.09
CA ARG A 109 -1.27 -0.99 -12.31
C ARG A 109 -0.21 -1.65 -13.18
N ARG A 110 1.01 -1.10 -13.26
CA ARG A 110 2.11 -1.71 -14.04
C ARG A 110 2.49 -3.10 -13.53
N VAL A 111 2.34 -3.35 -12.23
CA VAL A 111 2.61 -4.66 -11.62
C VAL A 111 1.34 -5.50 -11.45
N GLY A 112 0.21 -5.07 -12.01
CA GLY A 112 -1.07 -5.78 -11.93
C GLY A 112 -1.74 -5.73 -10.56
N LEU A 113 -1.42 -4.73 -9.74
CA LEU A 113 -2.03 -4.51 -8.44
C LEU A 113 -3.14 -3.46 -8.54
N GLU A 114 -4.39 -3.87 -8.28
CA GLU A 114 -5.54 -2.99 -8.20
C GLU A 114 -6.06 -2.91 -6.76
N VAL A 115 -6.32 -1.69 -6.29
CA VAL A 115 -6.89 -1.44 -4.96
C VAL A 115 -8.40 -1.22 -5.12
N VAL A 116 -9.17 -2.21 -4.69
CA VAL A 116 -10.64 -2.12 -4.66
C VAL A 116 -11.07 -1.69 -3.25
N ARG A 117 -11.69 -0.52 -3.14
CA ARG A 117 -12.32 -0.05 -1.90
C ARG A 117 -13.78 -0.46 -1.88
N LYS A 118 -14.22 -1.19 -0.86
CA LYS A 118 -15.64 -1.44 -0.64
C LYS A 118 -16.32 -0.10 -0.30
N PRO A 119 -17.41 0.28 -0.97
CA PRO A 119 -18.18 1.47 -0.61
C PRO A 119 -18.63 1.40 0.85
N ALA A 120 -18.50 2.49 1.60
CA ALA A 120 -18.92 2.56 3.00
C ALA A 120 -20.41 2.24 3.19
N GLU A 121 -21.25 2.50 2.18
CA GLU A 121 -22.69 2.22 2.17
C GLU A 121 -23.04 0.73 2.25
N ALA A 122 -22.17 -0.16 1.74
CA ALA A 122 -22.41 -1.60 1.82
C ALA A 122 -22.32 -2.15 3.25
N GLN A 123 -21.58 -1.50 4.12
CA GLN A 123 -21.51 -1.87 5.55
C GLN A 123 -22.72 -1.36 6.35
N GLN A 124 -23.24 -0.19 6.01
CA GLN A 124 -24.44 0.35 6.67
C GLN A 124 -25.72 -0.38 6.22
N GLN A 125 -25.81 -0.80 4.96
CA GLN A 125 -26.97 -1.57 4.47
C GLN A 125 -27.04 -2.97 5.07
N SER A 126 -25.91 -3.65 5.30
CA SER A 126 -25.91 -4.96 5.95
C SER A 126 -26.32 -4.88 7.43
N ALA A 127 -25.85 -3.85 8.16
CA ALA A 127 -26.26 -3.60 9.54
C ALA A 127 -27.75 -3.19 9.63
N GLY A 128 -28.22 -2.32 8.75
CA GLY A 128 -29.62 -1.89 8.69
C GLY A 128 -30.60 -3.03 8.34
N ASN A 129 -30.20 -3.96 7.49
CA ASN A 129 -31.02 -5.11 7.12
C ASN A 129 -31.12 -6.16 8.25
N VAL A 130 -30.04 -6.34 9.02
CA VAL A 130 -30.04 -7.23 10.20
C VAL A 130 -30.99 -6.68 11.28
N THR A 131 -30.95 -5.38 11.55
CA THR A 131 -31.82 -4.72 12.52
C THR A 131 -33.31 -4.83 12.12
N LYS A 132 -33.61 -4.60 10.83
CA LYS A 132 -34.99 -4.74 10.30
C LYS A 132 -35.52 -6.17 10.40
N MET A 133 -34.69 -7.18 10.24
CA MET A 133 -35.08 -8.59 10.40
C MET A 133 -35.36 -8.94 11.88
N ALA A 134 -34.56 -8.43 12.82
CA ALA A 134 -34.76 -8.62 14.25
C ALA A 134 -36.06 -7.99 14.75
N ASP A 135 -36.38 -6.77 14.30
CA ASP A 135 -37.61 -6.07 14.59
C ASP A 135 -38.85 -6.78 14.02
N ARG A 136 -38.73 -7.38 12.85
CA ARG A 136 -39.81 -8.15 12.24
C ARG A 136 -40.09 -9.44 13.01
N ARG A 137 -39.07 -10.12 13.53
CA ARG A 137 -39.23 -11.30 14.39
C ARG A 137 -39.88 -10.97 15.73
N LYS A 138 -39.53 -9.83 16.36
CA LYS A 138 -40.17 -9.36 17.58
C LYS A 138 -41.66 -9.11 17.37
N ARG A 139 -42.04 -8.40 16.30
CA ARG A 139 -43.48 -8.11 16.01
C ARG A 139 -44.32 -9.37 15.79
N VAL A 140 -43.73 -10.42 15.21
CA VAL A 140 -44.43 -11.71 15.02
C VAL A 140 -44.58 -12.47 16.35
N ALA A 141 -43.58 -12.37 17.24
CA ALA A 141 -43.64 -13.00 18.55
C ALA A 141 -44.66 -12.32 19.50
N ASP A 142 -44.81 -11.00 19.40
CA ASP A 142 -45.75 -10.21 20.22
C ASP A 142 -47.21 -10.30 19.71
N ALA A 143 -47.43 -10.90 18.54
CA ALA A 143 -48.76 -11.06 17.92
C ALA A 143 -49.34 -12.48 18.03
N SER A 144 -48.67 -13.39 18.76
CA SER A 144 -49.09 -14.78 19.05
C SER A 144 -49.37 -14.98 20.51
#